data_941c18a62c615c8dc95e79d9681cfd78
#
_entry.id   941c18a62c615c8dc95e79d9681cfd78
#
_cell.length_a   1.000
_cell.length_b   1.000
_cell.length_c   1.000
_cell.angle_alpha   90.00
_cell.angle_beta   90.00
_cell.angle_gamma   90.00
#
_symmetry.space_group_name_H-M   'P 1'
#
loop_
_entity.id
_entity.type
_entity.pdbx_description
1 polymer ?
#
loop_
_entity_poly.entity_id
_entity_poly.type
_entity_poly.pdbx_seq_one_letter_code
_entity_poly.pdbx_strand_id
1 'polypeptide(L)'
;DPYDGLIKDVVEDEDEDKAEEVKKVCKKAFNAMLNASKKMKGQPKGMRLSDYGTNWETLTAAITERHKPIAHYFYTGIGKELQRIDSDMAEEVMLFFASEGVPVLPSHDSFNMHQGYQEDLQKVMAKAFKDRFGQEIGIKLECKMPYPEGDGEFISTDFDDMLAGVERDCDKRLELFMGW
;
A
#
# COMPACT_ATOMS: atom_id res chain seq x y z
N ASP A 1 3.03 3.74 15.31
CA ASP A 1 1.87 3.81 14.40
C ASP A 1 1.22 5.20 14.49
N PRO A 2 0.86 5.86 13.37
CA PRO A 2 0.31 7.21 13.37
C PRO A 2 -1.09 7.30 14.01
N TYR A 3 -1.74 6.19 14.27
CA TYR A 3 -3.09 6.12 14.83
C TYR A 3 -3.12 5.65 16.29
N ASP A 4 -1.98 5.25 16.88
CA ASP A 4 -1.93 4.76 18.25
C ASP A 4 -2.28 5.86 19.25
N GLY A 5 -3.12 5.53 20.22
CA GLY A 5 -3.52 6.43 21.30
C GLY A 5 -4.41 7.61 20.89
N LEU A 6 -5.00 7.62 19.68
CA LEU A 6 -5.97 8.63 19.26
C LEU A 6 -7.32 8.50 19.98
N ILE A 7 -7.66 7.29 20.41
CA ILE A 7 -8.84 7.00 21.23
C ILE A 7 -8.33 6.30 22.49
N LYS A 8 -7.94 7.07 23.50
CA LYS A 8 -7.25 6.59 24.70
C LYS A 8 -8.08 5.67 25.59
N ASP A 9 -9.38 5.83 25.59
CA ASP A 9 -10.28 5.16 26.58
C ASP A 9 -10.78 3.79 26.09
N VAL A 10 -10.41 3.34 24.89
CA VAL A 10 -10.91 2.08 24.31
C VAL A 10 -9.88 0.95 24.37
N VAL A 11 -8.60 1.25 24.67
CA VAL A 11 -7.47 0.30 24.58
C VAL A 11 -6.86 0.02 25.96
N GLU A 12 -7.64 0.02 27.02
CA GLU A 12 -7.17 -0.49 28.32
C GLU A 12 -7.26 -2.02 28.46
N ASP A 13 -7.90 -2.72 27.54
CA ASP A 13 -7.97 -4.17 27.50
C ASP A 13 -7.08 -4.74 26.39
N GLU A 14 -6.39 -5.83 26.70
CA GLU A 14 -5.48 -6.62 25.86
C GLU A 14 -6.15 -7.28 24.63
N ASP A 15 -7.19 -6.66 24.07
CA ASP A 15 -7.97 -7.17 22.95
C ASP A 15 -7.43 -6.58 21.63
N GLU A 16 -6.52 -7.32 21.00
CA GLU A 16 -5.89 -6.94 19.72
C GLU A 16 -6.91 -6.66 18.62
N ASP A 17 -8.05 -7.37 18.63
CA ASP A 17 -9.12 -7.19 17.63
C ASP A 17 -9.77 -5.80 17.77
N LYS A 18 -10.03 -5.35 19.00
CA LYS A 18 -10.55 -3.99 19.24
C LYS A 18 -9.56 -2.90 18.86
N ALA A 19 -8.27 -3.11 19.14
CA ALA A 19 -7.23 -2.16 18.76
C ALA A 19 -7.16 -1.97 17.25
N GLU A 20 -7.29 -3.06 16.49
CA GLU A 20 -7.32 -3.00 15.03
C GLU A 20 -8.59 -2.32 14.48
N GLU A 21 -9.76 -2.55 15.10
CA GLU A 21 -10.99 -1.85 14.73
C GLU A 21 -10.89 -0.34 14.98
N VAL A 22 -10.38 0.08 16.14
CA VAL A 22 -10.14 1.48 16.48
C VAL A 22 -9.20 2.11 15.45
N LYS A 23 -8.13 1.43 15.09
CA LYS A 23 -7.19 1.88 14.05
C LYS A 23 -7.87 2.05 12.69
N LYS A 24 -8.73 1.11 12.27
CA LYS A 24 -9.53 1.23 11.04
C LYS A 24 -10.46 2.45 11.07
N VAL A 25 -11.08 2.72 12.22
CA VAL A 25 -11.94 3.90 12.41
C VAL A 25 -11.14 5.20 12.33
N CYS A 26 -9.99 5.29 13.00
CA CYS A 26 -9.10 6.45 12.95
C CYS A 26 -8.59 6.70 11.52
N LYS A 27 -8.15 5.66 10.81
CA LYS A 27 -7.73 5.74 9.41
C LYS A 27 -8.86 6.22 8.50
N LYS A 28 -10.09 5.75 8.71
CA LYS A 28 -11.27 6.19 7.95
C LYS A 28 -11.60 7.66 8.21
N ALA A 29 -11.48 8.11 9.46
CA ALA A 29 -11.68 9.52 9.82
C ALA A 29 -10.61 10.41 9.18
N PHE A 30 -9.34 10.04 9.27
CA PHE A 30 -8.21 10.73 8.67
C PHE A 30 -8.39 10.89 7.14
N ASN A 31 -8.71 9.80 6.46
CA ASN A 31 -8.98 9.82 5.02
C ASN A 31 -10.19 10.71 4.66
N ALA A 32 -11.23 10.72 5.49
CA ALA A 32 -12.37 11.60 5.28
C ALA A 32 -11.97 13.08 5.40
N MET A 33 -11.09 13.41 6.36
CA MET A 33 -10.59 14.79 6.52
C MET A 33 -9.72 15.24 5.34
N LEU A 34 -8.88 14.36 4.76
CA LEU A 34 -8.07 14.66 3.58
C LEU A 34 -8.89 14.81 2.29
N ASN A 35 -9.93 14.00 2.14
CA ASN A 35 -10.75 14.00 0.92
C ASN A 35 -11.85 15.06 0.93
N ALA A 36 -12.27 15.56 2.10
CA ALA A 36 -13.28 16.59 2.19
C ALA A 36 -12.75 17.95 1.71
N SER A 37 -13.55 18.65 0.88
CA SER A 37 -13.22 20.03 0.41
C SER A 37 -13.71 21.13 1.34
N LYS A 38 -14.35 20.77 2.47
CA LYS A 38 -14.81 21.66 3.53
C LYS A 38 -14.97 20.90 4.83
N LYS A 39 -14.88 21.62 5.97
CA LYS A 39 -15.05 21.04 7.31
C LYS A 39 -16.39 20.31 7.41
N MET A 40 -16.33 19.06 7.81
CA MET A 40 -17.49 18.20 7.98
C MET A 40 -18.22 18.53 9.29
N LYS A 41 -19.56 18.56 9.25
CA LYS A 41 -20.38 18.80 10.44
C LYS A 41 -20.57 17.57 11.34
N GLY A 42 -20.18 16.39 10.84
CA GLY A 42 -20.33 15.12 11.54
C GLY A 42 -19.59 14.01 10.84
N GLN A 43 -19.64 12.83 11.45
CA GLN A 43 -18.94 11.64 10.98
C GLN A 43 -19.44 11.15 9.60
N PRO A 44 -18.58 10.48 8.81
CA PRO A 44 -18.97 9.84 7.57
C PRO A 44 -20.07 8.80 7.78
N LYS A 45 -20.92 8.63 6.77
CA LYS A 45 -21.98 7.63 6.79
C LYS A 45 -21.41 6.23 7.03
N GLY A 46 -22.02 5.48 7.95
CA GLY A 46 -21.60 4.12 8.33
C GLY A 46 -20.45 4.05 9.32
N MET A 47 -20.03 5.18 9.90
CA MET A 47 -19.12 5.21 11.06
C MET A 47 -19.96 5.32 12.33
N ARG A 48 -19.63 4.56 13.39
CA ARG A 48 -20.30 4.56 14.69
C ARG A 48 -19.28 4.86 15.80
N LEU A 49 -19.01 6.15 16.02
CA LEU A 49 -18.00 6.58 17.01
C LEU A 49 -18.48 6.40 18.45
N SER A 50 -19.80 6.36 18.69
CA SER A 50 -20.38 6.06 20.00
C SER A 50 -19.95 4.71 20.55
N ASP A 51 -19.73 3.73 19.68
CA ASP A 51 -19.34 2.36 20.07
C ASP A 51 -17.91 2.33 20.67
N TYR A 52 -17.16 3.41 20.45
CA TYR A 52 -15.78 3.62 20.93
C TYR A 52 -15.68 4.77 21.96
N GLY A 53 -16.80 5.14 22.58
CA GLY A 53 -16.82 6.18 23.63
C GLY A 53 -16.40 7.59 23.16
N THR A 54 -16.37 7.84 21.85
CA THR A 54 -15.91 9.11 21.28
C THR A 54 -16.95 9.71 20.30
N ASN A 55 -16.69 10.91 19.83
CA ASN A 55 -17.49 11.60 18.84
C ASN A 55 -16.60 12.22 17.75
N TRP A 56 -17.24 12.69 16.68
CA TRP A 56 -16.54 13.24 15.51
C TRP A 56 -15.64 14.42 15.85
N GLU A 57 -16.09 15.32 16.70
CA GLU A 57 -15.37 16.53 17.07
C GLU A 57 -14.10 16.17 17.88
N THR A 58 -14.25 15.31 18.88
CA THR A 58 -13.12 14.85 19.71
C THR A 58 -12.09 14.11 18.89
N LEU A 59 -12.53 13.17 18.04
CA LEU A 59 -11.62 12.37 17.20
C LEU A 59 -10.86 13.25 16.19
N THR A 60 -11.55 14.16 15.50
CA THR A 60 -10.89 15.03 14.51
C THR A 60 -9.97 16.05 15.14
N ALA A 61 -10.25 16.50 16.37
CA ALA A 61 -9.34 17.34 17.14
C ALA A 61 -8.06 16.58 17.51
N ALA A 62 -8.19 15.33 17.99
CA ALA A 62 -7.06 14.47 18.30
C ALA A 62 -6.20 14.16 17.07
N ILE A 63 -6.84 13.83 15.93
CA ILE A 63 -6.15 13.63 14.65
C ILE A 63 -5.39 14.90 14.24
N THR A 64 -6.03 16.07 14.33
CA THR A 64 -5.42 17.34 13.94
C THR A 64 -4.21 17.68 14.79
N GLU A 65 -4.28 17.48 16.10
CA GLU A 65 -3.15 17.70 17.00
C GLU A 65 -2.00 16.73 16.75
N ARG A 66 -2.32 15.45 16.55
CA ARG A 66 -1.32 14.40 16.24
C ARG A 66 -0.59 14.68 14.94
N HIS A 67 -1.30 15.17 13.93
CA HIS A 67 -0.78 15.42 12.59
C HIS A 67 -0.61 16.92 12.31
N LYS A 68 -0.24 17.70 13.30
CA LYS A 68 -0.07 19.15 13.24
C LYS A 68 0.70 19.68 12.02
N PRO A 69 1.82 19.04 11.59
CA PRO A 69 2.58 19.50 10.42
C PRO A 69 1.78 19.50 9.11
N ILE A 70 0.80 18.60 8.97
CA ILE A 70 -0.03 18.47 7.77
C ILE A 70 -1.49 18.90 7.98
N ALA A 71 -1.82 19.41 9.16
CA ALA A 71 -3.19 19.80 9.52
C ALA A 71 -3.82 20.84 8.56
N HIS A 72 -2.99 21.68 7.94
CA HIS A 72 -3.41 22.67 6.95
C HIS A 72 -3.95 22.05 5.63
N TYR A 73 -3.69 20.76 5.38
CA TYR A 73 -4.25 20.04 4.24
C TYR A 73 -5.63 19.43 4.53
N PHE A 74 -6.04 19.34 5.80
CA PHE A 74 -7.35 18.80 6.13
C PHE A 74 -8.46 19.69 5.58
N TYR A 75 -9.49 19.07 5.05
CA TYR A 75 -10.66 19.72 4.45
C TYR A 75 -10.37 20.60 3.22
N THR A 76 -9.25 20.39 2.57
CA THR A 76 -8.88 21.06 1.30
C THR A 76 -9.20 20.23 0.06
N GLY A 77 -9.53 18.95 0.25
CA GLY A 77 -9.74 18.02 -0.86
C GLY A 77 -8.42 17.50 -1.48
N ILE A 78 -7.30 17.66 -0.77
CA ILE A 78 -5.95 17.26 -1.21
C ILE A 78 -5.86 15.78 -1.60
N GLY A 79 -6.75 14.92 -1.06
CA GLY A 79 -6.75 13.49 -1.35
C GLY A 79 -6.82 13.17 -2.84
N LYS A 80 -7.53 13.97 -3.65
CA LYS A 80 -7.58 13.78 -5.11
C LYS A 80 -6.25 14.09 -5.79
N GLU A 81 -5.56 15.10 -5.31
CA GLU A 81 -4.25 15.46 -5.83
C GLU A 81 -3.20 14.41 -5.47
N LEU A 82 -3.24 13.89 -4.23
CA LEU A 82 -2.38 12.79 -3.81
C LEU A 82 -2.61 11.53 -4.66
N GLN A 83 -3.87 11.17 -4.94
CA GLN A 83 -4.19 10.05 -5.83
C GLN A 83 -3.67 10.26 -7.25
N ARG A 84 -3.73 11.49 -7.78
CA ARG A 84 -3.17 11.81 -9.09
C ARG A 84 -1.64 11.66 -9.10
N ILE A 85 -0.97 12.17 -8.06
CA ILE A 85 0.48 12.04 -7.92
C ILE A 85 0.91 10.58 -7.84
N ASP A 86 0.18 9.77 -7.09
CA ASP A 86 0.41 8.33 -6.97
C ASP A 86 0.25 7.63 -8.32
N SER A 87 -0.81 7.97 -9.06
CA SER A 87 -1.03 7.45 -10.42
C SER A 87 0.05 7.87 -11.41
N ASP A 88 0.52 9.13 -11.35
CA ASP A 88 1.59 9.63 -12.20
C ASP A 88 2.90 8.85 -11.95
N MET A 89 3.21 8.55 -10.67
CA MET A 89 4.40 7.74 -10.33
C MET A 89 4.25 6.28 -10.78
N ALA A 90 3.04 5.71 -10.63
CA ALA A 90 2.78 4.36 -11.11
C ALA A 90 2.92 4.27 -12.65
N GLU A 91 2.45 5.27 -13.37
CA GLU A 91 2.63 5.37 -14.82
C GLU A 91 4.11 5.42 -15.20
N GLU A 92 4.92 6.23 -14.49
CA GLU A 92 6.37 6.34 -14.74
C GLU A 92 7.06 4.97 -14.59
N VAL A 93 6.73 4.23 -13.53
CA VAL A 93 7.26 2.87 -13.30
C VAL A 93 6.84 1.92 -14.43
N MET A 94 5.58 1.92 -14.82
CA MET A 94 5.06 1.06 -15.88
C MET A 94 5.70 1.38 -17.23
N LEU A 95 5.86 2.67 -17.58
CA LEU A 95 6.46 3.09 -18.82
C LEU A 95 7.94 2.71 -18.91
N PHE A 96 8.68 2.80 -17.80
CA PHE A 96 10.06 2.34 -17.75
C PHE A 96 10.16 0.86 -18.14
N PHE A 97 9.42 -0.02 -17.48
CA PHE A 97 9.47 -1.46 -17.77
C PHE A 97 8.88 -1.82 -19.13
N ALA A 98 7.87 -1.10 -19.58
CA ALA A 98 7.35 -1.27 -20.94
C ALA A 98 8.41 -0.95 -22.00
N SER A 99 9.25 0.07 -21.79
CA SER A 99 10.35 0.41 -22.72
C SER A 99 11.45 -0.67 -22.75
N GLU A 100 11.62 -1.40 -21.65
CA GLU A 100 12.56 -2.52 -21.57
C GLU A 100 11.93 -3.86 -22.04
N GLY A 101 10.67 -3.85 -22.47
CA GLY A 101 9.94 -5.06 -22.86
C GLY A 101 9.59 -6.00 -21.71
N VAL A 102 9.61 -5.50 -20.47
CA VAL A 102 9.38 -6.28 -19.26
C VAL A 102 7.95 -6.03 -18.75
N PRO A 103 7.10 -7.06 -18.64
CA PRO A 103 5.74 -6.90 -18.12
C PRO A 103 5.76 -6.59 -16.63
N VAL A 104 5.07 -5.53 -16.25
CA VAL A 104 4.81 -5.14 -14.85
C VAL A 104 3.32 -4.91 -14.67
N LEU A 105 2.75 -5.45 -13.58
CA LEU A 105 1.31 -5.37 -13.29
C LEU A 105 1.10 -4.53 -12.04
N PRO A 106 0.50 -3.34 -12.13
CA PRO A 106 0.14 -2.54 -10.97
C PRO A 106 -1.02 -3.20 -10.22
N SER A 107 -0.98 -3.20 -8.90
CA SER A 107 -2.03 -3.66 -8.03
C SER A 107 -2.14 -2.73 -6.82
N HIS A 108 -3.08 -1.79 -6.87
CA HIS A 108 -3.23 -0.72 -5.88
C HIS A 108 -1.94 0.11 -5.71
N ASP A 109 -1.29 0.00 -4.56
CA ASP A 109 -0.04 0.66 -4.17
C ASP A 109 1.22 -0.22 -4.37
N SER A 110 1.08 -1.31 -5.12
CA SER A 110 2.14 -2.28 -5.35
C SER A 110 2.27 -2.66 -6.82
N PHE A 111 3.39 -3.32 -7.15
CA PHE A 111 3.64 -3.86 -8.48
C PHE A 111 3.97 -5.35 -8.38
N ASN A 112 3.42 -6.13 -9.31
CA ASN A 112 3.74 -7.53 -9.47
C ASN A 112 4.54 -7.71 -10.76
N MET A 113 5.68 -8.37 -10.66
CA MET A 113 6.52 -8.67 -11.79
C MET A 113 7.38 -9.92 -11.56
N HIS A 114 8.10 -10.33 -12.58
CA HIS A 114 9.01 -11.47 -12.45
C HIS A 114 10.13 -11.17 -11.44
N GLN A 115 10.45 -12.15 -10.60
CA GLN A 115 11.41 -12.02 -9.49
C GLN A 115 12.80 -11.53 -9.93
N GLY A 116 13.25 -11.90 -11.13
CA GLY A 116 14.55 -11.48 -11.66
C GLY A 116 14.72 -9.96 -11.82
N TYR A 117 13.64 -9.18 -11.80
CA TYR A 117 13.66 -7.71 -11.90
C TYR A 117 13.39 -6.99 -10.58
N GLN A 118 13.46 -7.71 -9.47
CA GLN A 118 13.14 -7.18 -8.14
C GLN A 118 13.97 -5.95 -7.77
N GLU A 119 15.30 -6.01 -7.99
CA GLU A 119 16.20 -4.89 -7.68
C GLU A 119 15.94 -3.67 -8.58
N ASP A 120 15.65 -3.92 -9.85
CA ASP A 120 15.36 -2.84 -10.79
C ASP A 120 14.04 -2.17 -10.47
N LEU A 121 13.01 -2.94 -10.09
CA LEU A 121 11.75 -2.39 -9.60
C LEU A 121 11.96 -1.47 -8.38
N GLN A 122 12.75 -1.91 -7.40
CA GLN A 122 13.06 -1.08 -6.24
C GLN A 122 13.74 0.23 -6.63
N LYS A 123 14.74 0.16 -7.52
CA LYS A 123 15.49 1.34 -7.98
C LYS A 123 14.57 2.32 -8.72
N VAL A 124 13.71 1.81 -9.62
CA VAL A 124 12.80 2.64 -10.42
C VAL A 124 11.72 3.28 -9.53
N MET A 125 11.11 2.53 -8.61
CA MET A 125 10.15 3.07 -7.65
C MET A 125 10.77 4.12 -6.74
N ALA A 126 11.97 3.84 -6.18
CA ALA A 126 12.69 4.78 -5.33
C ALA A 126 13.05 6.07 -6.09
N LYS A 127 13.46 5.93 -7.36
CA LYS A 127 13.76 7.07 -8.24
C LYS A 127 12.52 7.90 -8.52
N ALA A 128 11.40 7.30 -8.91
CA ALA A 128 10.14 8.01 -9.18
C ALA A 128 9.69 8.82 -7.96
N PHE A 129 9.79 8.24 -6.77
CA PHE A 129 9.45 8.94 -5.52
C PHE A 129 10.44 10.08 -5.23
N LYS A 130 11.75 9.82 -5.35
CA LYS A 130 12.80 10.81 -5.07
C LYS A 130 12.73 12.01 -6.03
N ASP A 131 12.48 11.76 -7.31
CA ASP A 131 12.35 12.83 -8.31
C ASP A 131 11.14 13.73 -8.03
N ARG A 132 10.06 13.15 -7.46
CA ARG A 132 8.84 13.89 -7.12
C ARG A 132 8.92 14.65 -5.81
N PHE A 133 9.51 14.06 -4.78
CA PHE A 133 9.46 14.59 -3.41
C PHE A 133 10.82 15.00 -2.85
N GLY A 134 11.92 14.73 -3.55
CA GLY A 134 13.28 15.04 -3.09
C GLY A 134 13.74 14.20 -1.89
N GLN A 135 13.02 13.14 -1.54
CA GLN A 135 13.29 12.29 -0.37
C GLN A 135 13.35 10.82 -0.77
N GLU A 136 14.01 10.02 0.06
CA GLU A 136 14.06 8.58 -0.12
C GLU A 136 12.90 7.90 0.62
N ILE A 137 12.39 6.79 0.05
CA ILE A 137 11.32 5.99 0.64
C ILE A 137 11.79 4.53 0.80
N GLY A 138 11.36 3.91 1.90
CA GLY A 138 11.50 2.46 2.07
C GLY A 138 10.48 1.70 1.25
N ILE A 139 10.93 0.74 0.44
CA ILE A 139 10.06 -0.10 -0.38
C ILE A 139 10.04 -1.50 0.24
N LYS A 140 8.84 -1.97 0.58
CA LYS A 140 8.63 -3.33 1.09
C LYS A 140 8.59 -4.29 -0.09
N LEU A 141 9.37 -5.35 0.00
CA LEU A 141 9.34 -6.47 -0.95
C LEU A 141 8.61 -7.65 -0.34
N GLU A 142 7.74 -8.25 -1.13
CA GLU A 142 7.12 -9.53 -0.83
C GLU A 142 7.39 -10.46 -2.00
N CYS A 143 8.13 -11.53 -1.74
CA CYS A 143 8.29 -12.61 -2.71
C CYS A 143 7.21 -13.65 -2.44
N LYS A 144 6.20 -13.70 -3.31
CA LYS A 144 5.20 -14.77 -3.27
C LYS A 144 5.67 -15.87 -4.22
N MET A 145 6.30 -16.89 -3.66
CA MET A 145 6.48 -18.13 -4.40
C MET A 145 5.10 -18.73 -4.63
N PRO A 146 4.75 -19.12 -5.85
CA PRO A 146 3.51 -19.86 -6.12
C PRO A 146 3.69 -21.31 -5.67
N TYR A 147 3.72 -21.54 -4.35
CA TYR A 147 3.54 -22.88 -3.83
C TYR A 147 2.04 -23.16 -3.79
N PRO A 148 1.58 -24.29 -4.33
CA PRO A 148 0.24 -24.73 -4.04
C PRO A 148 0.11 -24.94 -2.52
N GLU A 149 -0.87 -24.27 -1.90
CA GLU A 149 -1.32 -24.62 -0.56
C GLU A 149 -1.89 -26.04 -0.62
N GLY A 150 -1.07 -27.01 -0.30
CA GLY A 150 -1.44 -28.41 -0.21
C GLY A 150 -0.49 -29.09 0.76
N ASP A 151 -1.02 -29.97 1.60
CA ASP A 151 -0.29 -30.80 2.57
C ASP A 151 0.71 -31.77 1.90
N GLY A 152 1.33 -31.36 0.80
CA GLY A 152 2.35 -32.10 0.10
C GLY A 152 3.65 -32.04 0.86
N GLU A 153 4.13 -33.21 1.30
CA GLU A 153 5.52 -33.37 1.74
C GLU A 153 6.45 -32.65 0.77
N PHE A 154 7.26 -31.78 1.30
CA PHE A 154 8.30 -31.04 0.59
C PHE A 154 9.26 -32.08 0.00
N ILE A 155 9.02 -32.51 -1.22
CA ILE A 155 10.03 -33.25 -1.97
C ILE A 155 11.11 -32.23 -2.24
N SER A 156 12.24 -32.32 -1.53
CA SER A 156 13.43 -31.54 -1.80
C SER A 156 13.97 -31.94 -3.17
N THR A 157 13.39 -31.43 -4.21
CA THR A 157 14.05 -31.34 -5.50
C THR A 157 15.19 -30.35 -5.33
N ASP A 158 16.35 -30.77 -5.77
CA ASP A 158 17.57 -29.95 -5.72
C ASP A 158 17.22 -28.54 -6.23
N PHE A 159 17.63 -27.51 -5.49
CA PHE A 159 17.31 -26.11 -5.80
C PHE A 159 17.72 -25.76 -7.24
N ASP A 160 18.78 -26.40 -7.74
CA ASP A 160 19.29 -26.27 -9.11
C ASP A 160 18.31 -26.88 -10.14
N ASP A 161 17.65 -27.99 -9.82
CA ASP A 161 16.62 -28.58 -10.68
C ASP A 161 15.34 -27.74 -10.74
N MET A 162 15.01 -27.06 -9.66
CA MET A 162 13.88 -26.13 -9.60
C MET A 162 14.18 -24.86 -10.40
N LEU A 163 15.38 -24.28 -10.32
CA LEU A 163 15.84 -23.16 -11.14
C LEU A 163 15.87 -23.51 -12.62
N ALA A 164 16.41 -24.68 -12.98
CA ALA A 164 16.43 -25.16 -14.38
C ALA A 164 15.02 -25.43 -14.93
N GLY A 165 14.05 -25.75 -14.07
CA GLY A 165 12.63 -25.85 -14.43
C GLY A 165 12.01 -24.50 -14.71
N VAL A 166 12.30 -23.48 -13.88
CA VAL A 166 11.81 -22.10 -14.06
C VAL A 166 12.42 -21.47 -15.31
N GLU A 167 13.71 -21.63 -15.56
CA GLU A 167 14.37 -21.12 -16.77
C GLU A 167 13.76 -21.73 -18.03
N ARG A 168 13.55 -23.05 -18.06
CA ARG A 168 12.92 -23.74 -19.23
C ARG A 168 11.48 -23.29 -19.47
N ASP A 169 10.73 -22.95 -18.43
CA ASP A 169 9.37 -22.48 -18.58
C ASP A 169 9.31 -21.01 -19.01
N CYS A 170 10.29 -20.21 -18.60
CA CYS A 170 10.47 -18.84 -19.07
C CYS A 170 10.85 -18.81 -20.55
N ASP A 171 11.79 -19.63 -20.99
CA ASP A 171 12.19 -19.73 -22.38
C ASP A 171 11.05 -20.17 -23.29
N LYS A 172 10.28 -21.20 -22.89
CA LYS A 172 9.09 -21.64 -23.62
C LYS A 172 8.00 -20.58 -23.71
N ARG A 173 7.80 -19.81 -22.66
CA ARG A 173 6.84 -18.70 -22.66
C ARG A 173 7.33 -17.55 -23.53
N LEU A 174 8.62 -17.27 -23.50
CA LEU A 174 9.24 -16.25 -24.38
C LEU A 174 9.09 -16.65 -25.86
N GLU A 175 9.36 -17.91 -26.21
CA GLU A 175 9.17 -18.44 -27.57
C GLU A 175 7.70 -18.34 -28.03
N LEU A 176 6.73 -18.65 -27.14
CA LEU A 176 5.31 -18.48 -27.42
C LEU A 176 4.90 -17.01 -27.61
N PHE A 177 5.56 -16.07 -26.91
CA PHE A 177 5.29 -14.62 -27.04
C PHE A 177 5.95 -14.02 -28.29
N MET A 178 7.13 -14.52 -28.68
CA MET A 178 7.88 -14.02 -29.85
C MET A 178 7.42 -14.63 -31.18
N GLY A 179 6.56 -15.64 -31.13
CA GLY A 179 5.99 -16.34 -32.30
C GLY A 179 4.69 -15.74 -32.83
N TRP A 180 4.32 -14.52 -32.38
CA TRP A 180 3.18 -13.73 -32.88
C TRP A 180 3.73 -12.46 -33.60
#